data_e1a5f4bc1215a4cd874538c336d99372
#
_entry.id   e1a5f4bc1215a4cd874538c336d99372
#
_cell.length_a   1.000
_cell.length_b   1.000
_cell.length_c   1.000
_cell.angle_alpha   90.00
_cell.angle_beta   90.00
_cell.angle_gamma   90.00
#
_symmetry.space_group_name_H-M   'P 1'
#
loop_
_entity.id
_entity.type
_entity.pdbx_description
1 polymer ?
#
loop_
_entity_poly.entity_id
_entity_poly.type
_entity_poly.pdbx_seq_one_letter_code
_entity_poly.pdbx_strand_id
1 'polypeptide(L)'
;VSDKRGDALTEQRISTDRIIKPRNKIRRLQIEKLKGLKKLDILFEKNLTAIMGVNGVGKSTVLHALACMFSPDEKGEDHKWKFFFTPTPDASWQGSQMVLTYFDENTQTENQRKYRKSTDRWSPRYTSRPKRDVFYLGIDSGLPEIEKERQTSYIDYHTSVSEDRLAERIVHTAAQILCKDYQSLTDHAVKNKHFFGVRTLSDINYSALSMGAGEQRL
;
A
#
# COMPACT_ATOMS: atom_id res chain seq x y z
N VAL A 1 -0.37 60.38 -5.27
CA VAL A 1 0.01 59.24 -6.15
C VAL A 1 0.13 58.05 -5.26
N SER A 2 -0.96 57.32 -5.16
CA SER A 2 -1.15 56.17 -4.28
C SER A 2 -0.69 54.90 -5.01
N ASP A 3 0.30 54.29 -4.44
CA ASP A 3 0.74 52.93 -4.83
C ASP A 3 -0.30 51.89 -4.42
N LYS A 4 -0.98 51.31 -5.41
CA LYS A 4 -1.87 50.14 -5.25
C LYS A 4 -1.19 48.93 -5.88
N ARG A 5 -0.25 48.35 -5.17
CA ARG A 5 0.19 46.96 -5.36
C ARG A 5 0.02 46.23 -4.04
N GLY A 6 -1.23 45.99 -3.70
CA GLY A 6 -1.66 45.15 -2.63
C GLY A 6 -2.33 43.89 -3.19
N ASP A 7 -1.78 42.80 -2.86
CA ASP A 7 -2.43 41.53 -2.57
C ASP A 7 -3.38 40.91 -3.59
N ALA A 8 -2.82 40.03 -4.39
CA ALA A 8 -3.54 38.92 -4.94
C ALA A 8 -2.74 37.62 -4.82
N LEU A 9 -2.27 37.32 -3.62
CA LEU A 9 -2.05 35.94 -3.22
C LEU A 9 -3.42 35.35 -2.90
N THR A 10 -4.19 35.11 -3.94
CA THR A 10 -5.36 34.26 -3.85
C THR A 10 -4.85 32.88 -3.45
N GLU A 11 -4.93 32.57 -2.15
CA GLU A 11 -4.89 31.21 -1.66
C GLU A 11 -5.92 30.42 -2.48
N GLN A 12 -5.45 29.77 -3.52
CA GLN A 12 -6.19 28.65 -4.09
C GLN A 12 -6.22 27.59 -2.99
N ARG A 13 -7.21 27.67 -2.11
CA ARG A 13 -7.65 26.53 -1.34
C ARG A 13 -7.89 25.43 -2.34
N ILE A 14 -6.89 24.55 -2.46
CA ILE A 14 -7.03 23.30 -3.18
C ILE A 14 -8.21 22.64 -2.50
N SER A 15 -9.34 22.61 -3.18
CA SER A 15 -10.51 21.89 -2.72
C SER A 15 -10.08 20.44 -2.48
N THR A 16 -9.82 20.13 -1.24
CA THR A 16 -9.57 18.76 -0.75
C THR A 16 -10.88 17.97 -0.67
N ASP A 17 -11.96 18.51 -1.17
CA ASP A 17 -13.24 17.85 -1.32
C ASP A 17 -13.25 16.85 -2.49
N ARG A 18 -12.24 15.99 -2.55
CA ARG A 18 -12.52 14.63 -3.00
C ARG A 18 -13.41 14.05 -1.91
N ILE A 19 -14.68 13.90 -2.22
CA ILE A 19 -15.61 13.11 -1.42
C ILE A 19 -14.90 11.80 -1.14
N ILE A 20 -14.33 11.68 0.06
CA ILE A 20 -13.73 10.43 0.51
C ILE A 20 -14.93 9.52 0.64
N LYS A 21 -15.10 8.61 -0.34
CA LYS A 21 -16.19 7.65 -0.29
C LYS A 21 -16.16 6.93 1.05
N PRO A 22 -17.32 6.76 1.70
CA PRO A 22 -17.41 6.00 2.93
C PRO A 22 -16.74 4.64 2.76
N ARG A 23 -15.92 4.23 3.70
CA ARG A 23 -15.18 2.98 3.64
C ARG A 23 -15.39 2.17 4.90
N ASN A 24 -15.31 0.88 4.77
CA ASN A 24 -15.37 -0.01 5.92
C ASN A 24 -14.15 0.21 6.84
N LYS A 25 -14.37 0.67 8.07
CA LYS A 25 -13.31 0.86 9.06
C LYS A 25 -13.07 -0.41 9.86
N ILE A 26 -11.84 -0.87 9.92
CA ILE A 26 -11.47 -2.00 10.78
C ILE A 26 -11.62 -1.58 12.24
N ARG A 27 -12.28 -2.42 13.05
CA ARG A 27 -12.45 -2.24 14.50
C ARG A 27 -11.70 -3.28 15.30
N ARG A 28 -11.79 -4.55 14.89
CA ARG A 28 -11.22 -5.65 15.65
C ARG A 28 -10.87 -6.82 14.73
N LEU A 29 -9.76 -7.46 14.99
CA LEU A 29 -9.40 -8.74 14.39
C LEU A 29 -9.18 -9.77 15.49
N GLN A 30 -9.95 -10.84 15.45
CA GLN A 30 -9.80 -11.98 16.33
C GLN A 30 -9.31 -13.17 15.52
N ILE A 31 -8.23 -13.79 15.94
CA ILE A 31 -7.66 -14.99 15.33
C ILE A 31 -7.73 -16.11 16.34
N GLU A 32 -8.63 -17.06 16.12
CA GLU A 32 -8.69 -18.28 16.93
C GLU A 32 -7.55 -19.22 16.58
N LYS A 33 -7.26 -19.37 15.27
CA LYS A 33 -6.17 -20.16 14.75
C LYS A 33 -5.77 -19.68 13.36
N LEU A 34 -4.51 -19.38 13.16
CA LEU A 34 -3.92 -19.12 11.83
C LEU A 34 -2.42 -19.33 11.89
N LYS A 35 -1.86 -20.29 11.15
CA LYS A 35 -0.47 -20.70 11.30
C LYS A 35 -0.15 -21.04 12.78
N GLY A 36 0.89 -20.41 13.31
CA GLY A 36 1.27 -20.50 14.73
C GLY A 36 0.46 -19.60 15.65
N LEU A 37 -0.35 -18.68 15.12
CA LEU A 37 -1.17 -17.77 15.93
C LEU A 37 -2.38 -18.50 16.50
N LYS A 38 -2.61 -18.31 17.79
CA LYS A 38 -3.75 -18.86 18.53
C LYS A 38 -4.28 -17.80 19.50
N LYS A 39 -5.60 -17.63 19.53
CA LYS A 39 -6.30 -16.74 20.50
C LYS A 39 -5.74 -15.30 20.52
N LEU A 40 -5.46 -14.74 19.32
CA LEU A 40 -5.02 -13.37 19.19
C LEU A 40 -6.23 -12.44 19.02
N ASP A 41 -6.21 -11.31 19.71
CA ASP A 41 -7.25 -10.29 19.66
C ASP A 41 -6.61 -8.91 19.50
N ILE A 42 -6.93 -8.21 18.43
CA ILE A 42 -6.37 -6.90 18.11
C ILE A 42 -7.51 -5.90 17.91
N LEU A 43 -7.46 -4.80 18.65
CA LEU A 43 -8.34 -3.65 18.50
C LEU A 43 -7.67 -2.57 17.64
N PHE A 44 -8.43 -1.98 16.74
CA PHE A 44 -7.99 -0.88 15.87
C PHE A 44 -8.74 0.40 16.23
N GLU A 45 -8.25 1.08 17.26
CA GLU A 45 -8.91 2.28 17.81
C GLU A 45 -8.52 3.55 17.08
N LYS A 46 -7.33 3.58 16.49
CA LYS A 46 -6.74 4.74 15.83
C LYS A 46 -6.49 4.47 14.33
N ASN A 47 -6.23 5.53 13.60
CA ASN A 47 -5.91 5.45 12.16
C ASN A 47 -4.55 4.80 11.90
N LEU A 48 -3.65 4.82 12.87
CA LEU A 48 -2.35 4.17 12.82
C LEU A 48 -2.27 3.09 13.91
N THR A 49 -1.89 1.89 13.51
CA THR A 49 -1.68 0.76 14.42
C THR A 49 -0.32 0.13 14.13
N ALA A 50 0.54 0.05 15.14
CA ALA A 50 1.83 -0.63 15.04
C ALA A 50 1.73 -2.04 15.62
N ILE A 51 2.14 -3.06 14.85
CA ILE A 51 2.23 -4.46 15.30
C ILE A 51 3.70 -4.79 15.54
N MET A 52 4.06 -4.93 16.81
CA MET A 52 5.44 -5.14 17.24
C MET A 52 5.62 -6.54 17.85
N GLY A 53 6.86 -7.01 17.88
CA GLY A 53 7.22 -8.29 18.50
C GLY A 53 8.47 -8.89 17.86
N VAL A 54 9.00 -9.96 18.45
CA VAL A 54 10.18 -10.68 17.96
C VAL A 54 9.95 -11.31 16.58
N ASN A 55 11.03 -11.67 15.89
CA ASN A 55 10.91 -12.34 14.60
C ASN A 55 10.23 -13.71 14.74
N GLY A 56 9.43 -14.10 13.75
CA GLY A 56 8.71 -15.37 13.74
C GLY A 56 7.39 -15.39 14.52
N VAL A 57 7.04 -14.36 15.31
CA VAL A 57 5.82 -14.35 16.13
C VAL A 57 4.52 -14.23 15.33
N GLY A 58 4.58 -13.97 14.03
CA GLY A 58 3.40 -13.91 13.16
C GLY A 58 2.90 -12.51 12.80
N LYS A 59 3.71 -11.44 12.98
CA LYS A 59 3.36 -10.07 12.59
C LYS A 59 2.91 -9.98 11.13
N SER A 60 3.73 -10.50 10.20
CA SER A 60 3.40 -10.54 8.77
C SER A 60 2.16 -11.40 8.49
N THR A 61 1.94 -12.46 9.26
CA THR A 61 0.75 -13.32 9.12
C THR A 61 -0.53 -12.53 9.41
N VAL A 62 -0.51 -11.64 10.40
CA VAL A 62 -1.63 -10.72 10.69
C VAL A 62 -1.88 -9.77 9.53
N LEU A 63 -0.83 -9.12 9.01
CA LEU A 63 -0.95 -8.19 7.88
C LEU A 63 -1.46 -8.90 6.61
N HIS A 64 -0.95 -10.08 6.30
CA HIS A 64 -1.40 -10.91 5.18
C HIS A 64 -2.89 -11.27 5.33
N ALA A 65 -3.32 -11.65 6.54
CA ALA A 65 -4.72 -11.97 6.79
C ALA A 65 -5.61 -10.74 6.57
N LEU A 66 -5.24 -9.59 7.13
CA LEU A 66 -5.97 -8.34 6.94
C LEU A 66 -6.08 -7.96 5.46
N ALA A 67 -5.00 -8.07 4.69
CA ALA A 67 -5.02 -7.79 3.26
C ALA A 67 -6.03 -8.67 2.51
N CYS A 68 -6.14 -9.96 2.88
CA CYS A 68 -7.06 -10.90 2.25
C CYS A 68 -8.53 -10.74 2.68
N MET A 69 -8.82 -10.04 3.77
CA MET A 69 -10.19 -9.94 4.32
C MET A 69 -11.09 -8.97 3.58
N PHE A 70 -10.53 -8.12 2.74
CA PHE A 70 -11.29 -7.15 1.95
C PHE A 70 -11.24 -7.50 0.46
N SER A 71 -12.21 -7.00 -0.29
CA SER A 71 -12.18 -6.96 -1.74
C SER A 71 -12.07 -5.50 -2.20
N PRO A 72 -11.35 -5.23 -3.29
CA PRO A 72 -11.20 -3.86 -3.77
C PRO A 72 -12.56 -3.27 -4.12
N ASP A 73 -12.69 -1.97 -3.93
CA ASP A 73 -13.85 -1.20 -4.37
C ASP A 73 -13.61 -0.66 -5.78
N GLU A 74 -12.55 0.11 -5.99
CA GLU A 74 -12.25 0.72 -7.29
C GLU A 74 -10.80 0.52 -7.76
N LYS A 75 -9.83 0.75 -6.89
CA LYS A 75 -8.40 0.87 -7.28
C LYS A 75 -7.45 -0.03 -6.49
N GLY A 76 -7.93 -0.70 -5.45
CA GLY A 76 -7.09 -1.57 -4.62
C GLY A 76 -6.77 -2.89 -5.32
N GLU A 77 -5.69 -3.52 -4.89
CA GLU A 77 -5.35 -4.86 -5.34
C GLU A 77 -6.25 -5.91 -4.69
N ASP A 78 -6.64 -6.92 -5.46
CA ASP A 78 -7.42 -8.05 -4.95
C ASP A 78 -6.52 -9.10 -4.33
N HIS A 79 -6.16 -8.90 -3.06
CA HIS A 79 -5.34 -9.85 -2.32
C HIS A 79 -6.12 -11.11 -1.98
N LYS A 80 -5.83 -12.19 -2.69
CA LYS A 80 -6.47 -13.50 -2.46
C LYS A 80 -5.68 -14.33 -1.47
N TRP A 81 -6.36 -15.14 -0.67
CA TRP A 81 -5.74 -16.03 0.29
C TRP A 81 -4.62 -16.90 -0.30
N LYS A 82 -4.77 -17.32 -1.56
CA LYS A 82 -3.76 -18.13 -2.25
C LYS A 82 -2.39 -17.45 -2.42
N PHE A 83 -2.30 -16.12 -2.36
CA PHE A 83 -1.03 -15.41 -2.49
C PHE A 83 -0.17 -15.55 -1.23
N PHE A 84 -0.79 -15.41 -0.05
CA PHE A 84 -0.06 -15.43 1.21
C PHE A 84 -0.18 -16.76 1.96
N PHE A 85 -1.21 -17.55 1.65
CA PHE A 85 -1.55 -18.80 2.32
C PHE A 85 -1.70 -19.92 1.29
N THR A 86 -0.71 -20.01 0.39
CA THR A 86 -0.62 -21.13 -0.58
C THR A 86 -0.48 -22.44 0.19
N PRO A 87 -1.33 -23.44 -0.07
CA PRO A 87 -1.16 -24.74 0.52
C PRO A 87 0.15 -25.39 0.07
N THR A 88 0.82 -26.04 1.00
CA THR A 88 1.99 -26.88 0.76
C THR A 88 1.76 -28.25 1.38
N PRO A 89 2.54 -29.28 1.06
CA PRO A 89 2.45 -30.58 1.75
C PRO A 89 2.49 -30.44 3.26
N ASP A 90 3.26 -29.50 3.78
CA ASP A 90 3.46 -29.29 5.22
C ASP A 90 2.42 -28.34 5.84
N ALA A 91 1.69 -27.58 5.02
CA ALA A 91 0.76 -26.53 5.50
C ALA A 91 -0.48 -26.39 4.63
N SER A 92 -1.53 -27.11 4.98
CA SER A 92 -2.83 -27.00 4.32
C SER A 92 -3.67 -25.79 4.77
N TRP A 93 -3.29 -25.17 5.87
CA TRP A 93 -4.03 -24.08 6.56
C TRP A 93 -5.42 -24.47 7.05
N GLN A 94 -5.78 -25.75 7.02
CA GLN A 94 -7.05 -26.24 7.52
C GLN A 94 -7.22 -25.97 9.02
N GLY A 95 -8.45 -25.72 9.43
CA GLY A 95 -8.79 -25.33 10.79
C GLY A 95 -8.48 -23.88 11.11
N SER A 96 -8.01 -23.07 10.13
CA SER A 96 -7.89 -21.61 10.34
C SER A 96 -9.25 -20.99 10.57
N GLN A 97 -9.34 -20.11 11.57
CA GLN A 97 -10.57 -19.41 11.94
C GLN A 97 -10.25 -18.01 12.46
N MET A 98 -10.94 -17.01 11.91
CA MET A 98 -10.77 -15.60 12.25
C MET A 98 -12.08 -14.86 12.15
N VAL A 99 -12.20 -13.77 12.91
CA VAL A 99 -13.36 -12.87 12.87
C VAL A 99 -12.84 -11.44 12.68
N LEU A 100 -13.34 -10.78 11.65
CA LEU A 100 -13.13 -9.36 11.41
C LEU A 100 -14.38 -8.61 11.85
N THR A 101 -14.21 -7.63 12.75
CA THR A 101 -15.24 -6.65 13.07
C THR A 101 -14.88 -5.34 12.36
N TYR A 102 -15.83 -4.78 11.63
CA TYR A 102 -15.65 -3.55 10.88
C TYR A 102 -16.90 -2.70 10.94
N PHE A 103 -16.72 -1.40 10.89
CA PHE A 103 -17.80 -0.43 10.80
C PHE A 103 -18.02 -0.06 9.34
N ASP A 104 -19.23 -0.27 8.84
CA ASP A 104 -19.63 0.09 7.49
C ASP A 104 -20.15 1.54 7.49
N GLU A 105 -19.42 2.43 6.87
CA GLU A 105 -19.80 3.83 6.81
C GLU A 105 -21.01 4.11 5.91
N ASN A 106 -21.36 3.20 5.00
CA ASN A 106 -22.55 3.37 4.17
C ASN A 106 -23.83 3.06 4.97
N THR A 107 -23.80 1.98 5.74
CA THR A 107 -24.97 1.54 6.55
C THR A 107 -24.94 2.09 7.97
N GLN A 108 -23.83 2.72 8.39
CA GLN A 108 -23.61 3.22 9.75
C GLN A 108 -23.76 2.11 10.81
N THR A 109 -23.38 0.89 10.47
CA THR A 109 -23.50 -0.27 11.34
C THR A 109 -22.17 -0.98 11.55
N GLU A 110 -22.01 -1.56 12.73
CA GLU A 110 -20.89 -2.47 12.99
C GLU A 110 -21.26 -3.87 12.54
N ASN A 111 -20.40 -4.47 11.73
CA ASN A 111 -20.61 -5.77 11.14
C ASN A 111 -19.47 -6.72 11.50
N GLN A 112 -19.78 -8.01 11.54
CA GLN A 112 -18.78 -9.06 11.73
C GLN A 112 -18.74 -10.01 10.54
N ARG A 113 -17.52 -10.39 10.14
CA ARG A 113 -17.30 -11.39 9.11
C ARG A 113 -16.36 -12.48 9.63
N LYS A 114 -16.88 -13.71 9.62
CA LYS A 114 -16.07 -14.90 9.96
C LYS A 114 -15.36 -15.42 8.73
N TYR A 115 -14.06 -15.70 8.88
CA TYR A 115 -13.21 -16.32 7.87
C TYR A 115 -12.72 -17.65 8.40
N ARG A 116 -12.84 -18.71 7.59
CA ARG A 116 -12.41 -20.04 7.97
C ARG A 116 -11.93 -20.86 6.77
N LYS A 117 -11.07 -21.81 7.03
CA LYS A 117 -10.68 -22.83 6.08
C LYS A 117 -10.92 -24.20 6.69
N SER A 118 -12.12 -24.74 6.49
CA SER A 118 -12.51 -26.08 6.96
C SER A 118 -12.18 -27.19 5.96
N THR A 119 -12.12 -26.85 4.69
CA THR A 119 -11.80 -27.74 3.56
C THR A 119 -10.67 -27.10 2.74
N ASP A 120 -10.59 -27.42 1.46
CA ASP A 120 -9.58 -26.83 0.55
C ASP A 120 -9.85 -25.38 0.21
N ARG A 121 -11.04 -24.88 0.47
CA ARG A 121 -11.42 -23.50 0.14
C ARG A 121 -11.61 -22.66 1.38
N TRP A 122 -11.26 -21.39 1.25
CA TRP A 122 -11.56 -20.37 2.24
C TRP A 122 -13.04 -19.94 2.15
N SER A 123 -13.63 -19.72 3.30
CA SER A 123 -14.98 -19.16 3.45
C SER A 123 -14.90 -17.84 4.21
N PRO A 124 -15.67 -16.81 3.83
CA PRO A 124 -16.62 -16.75 2.73
C PRO A 124 -15.93 -16.69 1.35
N ARG A 125 -16.73 -16.79 0.28
CA ARG A 125 -16.22 -16.59 -1.09
C ARG A 125 -15.67 -15.17 -1.26
N TYR A 126 -14.74 -14.98 -2.18
CA TYR A 126 -14.08 -13.67 -2.42
C TYR A 126 -15.07 -12.53 -2.68
N THR A 127 -16.15 -12.80 -3.40
CA THR A 127 -17.23 -11.83 -3.69
C THR A 127 -18.03 -11.39 -2.48
N SER A 128 -17.97 -12.13 -1.37
CA SER A 128 -18.71 -11.82 -0.14
C SER A 128 -17.87 -11.10 0.91
N ARG A 129 -16.67 -10.65 0.54
CA ARG A 129 -15.81 -9.85 1.43
C ARG A 129 -16.30 -8.40 1.47
N PRO A 130 -16.14 -7.70 2.59
CA PRO A 130 -16.44 -6.27 2.67
C PRO A 130 -15.58 -5.48 1.67
N LYS A 131 -16.18 -4.44 1.09
CA LYS A 131 -15.51 -3.58 0.10
C LYS A 131 -14.60 -2.57 0.78
N ARG A 132 -13.32 -2.62 0.45
CA ARG A 132 -12.32 -1.65 0.87
C ARG A 132 -11.07 -1.82 0.02
N ASP A 133 -10.54 -0.73 -0.52
CA ASP A 133 -9.24 -0.76 -1.17
C ASP A 133 -8.14 -1.00 -0.13
N VAL A 134 -7.28 -1.94 -0.41
CA VAL A 134 -6.15 -2.31 0.43
C VAL A 134 -4.89 -2.24 -0.40
N PHE A 135 -3.91 -1.50 0.11
CA PHE A 135 -2.57 -1.42 -0.47
C PHE A 135 -1.63 -2.16 0.49
N TYR A 136 -1.05 -3.25 0.01
CA TYR A 136 -0.10 -4.04 0.77
C TYR A 136 1.33 -3.74 0.30
N LEU A 137 2.12 -3.17 1.19
CA LEU A 137 3.54 -2.92 0.95
C LEU A 137 4.36 -4.01 1.66
N GLY A 138 4.80 -4.98 0.90
CA GLY A 138 5.62 -6.08 1.39
C GLY A 138 7.11 -5.73 1.47
N ILE A 139 7.92 -6.71 1.82
CA ILE A 139 9.40 -6.57 1.87
C ILE A 139 9.94 -6.23 0.48
N ASP A 140 9.40 -6.86 -0.57
CA ASP A 140 9.85 -6.65 -1.95
C ASP A 140 9.68 -5.20 -2.43
N SER A 141 8.64 -4.51 -1.95
CA SER A 141 8.44 -3.08 -2.26
C SER A 141 9.50 -2.19 -1.60
N GLY A 142 10.25 -2.72 -0.67
CA GLY A 142 11.31 -2.00 0.04
C GLY A 142 12.72 -2.38 -0.36
N LEU A 143 12.89 -3.30 -1.30
CA LEU A 143 14.19 -3.61 -1.88
C LEU A 143 14.50 -2.60 -2.98
N PRO A 144 15.72 -2.04 -3.02
CA PRO A 144 16.15 -1.23 -4.15
C PRO A 144 16.00 -1.99 -5.46
N GLU A 145 15.59 -1.31 -6.52
CA GLU A 145 15.42 -1.95 -7.83
C GLU A 145 16.71 -2.58 -8.33
N ILE A 146 17.87 -1.99 -8.01
CA ILE A 146 19.18 -2.55 -8.35
C ILE A 146 19.44 -3.92 -7.70
N GLU A 147 18.83 -4.21 -6.55
CA GLU A 147 18.96 -5.51 -5.87
C GLU A 147 18.00 -6.55 -6.47
N LYS A 148 16.90 -6.11 -7.08
CA LYS A 148 15.93 -6.99 -7.75
C LYS A 148 16.38 -7.38 -9.16
N GLU A 149 17.19 -6.52 -9.79
CA GLU A 149 17.66 -6.76 -11.15
C GLU A 149 18.87 -7.71 -11.15
N ARG A 150 18.92 -8.55 -12.18
CA ARG A 150 20.12 -9.35 -12.42
C ARG A 150 21.29 -8.44 -12.77
N GLN A 151 22.44 -8.67 -12.18
CA GLN A 151 23.65 -7.93 -12.50
C GLN A 151 23.98 -8.08 -13.98
N THR A 152 23.91 -6.98 -14.69
CA THR A 152 24.36 -6.83 -16.08
C THR A 152 25.48 -5.81 -16.10
N SER A 153 26.35 -5.87 -17.11
CA SER A 153 27.46 -4.91 -17.23
C SER A 153 26.99 -3.50 -17.49
N TYR A 154 25.78 -3.33 -18.05
CA TYR A 154 25.18 -2.05 -18.38
C TYR A 154 23.68 -2.18 -18.54
N ILE A 155 22.92 -1.19 -18.06
CA ILE A 155 21.47 -1.07 -18.26
C ILE A 155 21.23 0.23 -19.01
N ASP A 156 20.77 0.11 -20.25
CA ASP A 156 20.34 1.25 -21.06
C ASP A 156 18.84 1.43 -20.97
N TYR A 157 18.37 2.67 -20.86
CA TYR A 157 16.95 3.00 -20.73
C TYR A 157 16.58 4.30 -21.44
N HIS A 158 15.36 4.34 -21.91
CA HIS A 158 14.74 5.56 -22.42
C HIS A 158 14.03 6.29 -21.30
N THR A 159 14.26 7.60 -21.18
CA THR A 159 13.65 8.45 -20.16
C THR A 159 12.56 9.30 -20.79
N SER A 160 11.39 9.30 -20.16
CA SER A 160 10.31 10.26 -20.42
C SER A 160 9.94 11.00 -19.12
N VAL A 161 9.48 12.25 -19.27
CA VAL A 161 9.02 13.07 -18.15
C VAL A 161 7.51 12.92 -18.05
N SER A 162 7.01 12.73 -16.84
CA SER A 162 5.58 12.71 -16.60
C SER A 162 5.08 14.13 -16.33
N GLU A 163 4.15 14.60 -17.16
CA GLU A 163 3.54 15.94 -17.05
C GLU A 163 2.19 15.94 -16.32
N ASP A 164 1.86 14.85 -15.64
CA ASP A 164 0.60 14.76 -14.88
C ASP A 164 0.69 15.53 -13.56
N ARG A 165 -0.38 16.25 -13.21
CA ARG A 165 -0.51 16.94 -11.92
C ARG A 165 -0.34 16.02 -10.70
N LEU A 166 -0.67 14.75 -10.84
CA LEU A 166 -0.43 13.77 -9.78
C LEU A 166 1.06 13.52 -9.60
N ALA A 167 1.81 13.41 -10.70
CA ALA A 167 3.25 13.25 -10.70
C ALA A 167 3.95 14.45 -10.03
N GLU A 168 3.55 15.67 -10.35
CA GLU A 168 4.06 16.88 -9.71
C GLU A 168 3.86 16.87 -8.18
N ARG A 169 2.67 16.47 -7.72
CA ARG A 169 2.36 16.37 -6.28
C ARG A 169 3.18 15.29 -5.58
N ILE A 170 3.37 14.14 -6.23
CA ILE A 170 4.21 13.06 -5.70
C ILE A 170 5.64 13.56 -5.50
N VAL A 171 6.22 14.15 -6.54
CA VAL A 171 7.59 14.68 -6.50
C VAL A 171 7.74 15.75 -5.43
N HIS A 172 6.81 16.69 -5.35
CA HIS A 172 6.85 17.75 -4.34
C HIS A 172 6.79 17.18 -2.91
N THR A 173 5.89 16.23 -2.68
CA THR A 173 5.76 15.61 -1.36
C THR A 173 7.00 14.80 -0.99
N ALA A 174 7.54 14.01 -1.93
CA ALA A 174 8.76 13.24 -1.71
C ALA A 174 9.96 14.15 -1.46
N ALA A 175 10.09 15.25 -2.20
CA ALA A 175 11.12 16.26 -2.01
C ALA A 175 11.08 16.84 -0.58
N GLN A 176 9.90 17.18 -0.09
CA GLN A 176 9.72 17.68 1.29
C GLN A 176 10.12 16.64 2.34
N ILE A 177 9.68 15.38 2.19
CA ILE A 177 9.97 14.31 3.16
C ILE A 177 11.47 13.99 3.19
N LEU A 178 12.13 13.96 2.03
CA LEU A 178 13.55 13.63 1.90
C LEU A 178 14.47 14.81 2.11
N CYS A 179 13.92 16.03 2.24
CA CYS A 179 14.71 17.28 2.25
C CYS A 179 15.66 17.37 1.04
N LYS A 180 15.15 17.04 -0.16
CA LYS A 180 15.87 17.07 -1.43
C LYS A 180 15.11 17.87 -2.47
N ASP A 181 15.82 18.44 -3.42
CA ASP A 181 15.24 19.23 -4.49
C ASP A 181 15.08 18.37 -5.75
N TYR A 182 13.83 18.06 -6.08
CA TYR A 182 13.43 17.35 -7.29
C TYR A 182 12.58 18.24 -8.18
N GLN A 183 12.77 18.12 -9.49
CA GLN A 183 12.09 18.95 -10.50
C GLN A 183 10.85 18.23 -11.07
N SER A 184 11.01 16.99 -11.51
CA SER A 184 9.93 16.23 -12.16
C SER A 184 10.05 14.75 -11.93
N LEU A 185 8.92 14.03 -12.03
CA LEU A 185 8.89 12.58 -12.09
C LEU A 185 9.33 12.12 -13.48
N THR A 186 10.16 11.11 -13.54
CA THR A 186 10.61 10.48 -14.79
C THR A 186 10.22 9.02 -14.82
N ASP A 187 9.94 8.51 -16.01
CA ASP A 187 9.77 7.08 -16.30
C ASP A 187 10.93 6.61 -17.17
N HIS A 188 11.56 5.53 -16.73
CA HIS A 188 12.69 4.91 -17.41
C HIS A 188 12.28 3.54 -17.95
N ALA A 189 12.17 3.40 -19.25
CA ALA A 189 11.76 2.16 -19.91
C ALA A 189 12.98 1.33 -20.32
N VAL A 190 13.01 0.07 -19.85
CA VAL A 190 14.01 -0.95 -20.24
C VAL A 190 13.29 -2.17 -20.76
N LYS A 191 13.26 -2.38 -22.07
CA LYS A 191 12.50 -3.48 -22.71
C LYS A 191 11.02 -3.45 -22.26
N ASN A 192 10.61 -4.42 -21.45
CA ASN A 192 9.24 -4.55 -20.95
C ASN A 192 9.08 -4.10 -19.48
N LYS A 193 10.08 -3.44 -18.92
CA LYS A 193 10.07 -2.95 -17.55
C LYS A 193 10.11 -1.44 -17.51
N HIS A 194 9.44 -0.88 -16.52
CA HIS A 194 9.41 0.56 -16.25
C HIS A 194 9.90 0.81 -14.83
N PHE A 195 10.78 1.77 -14.68
CA PHE A 195 11.30 2.24 -13.40
C PHE A 195 11.00 3.72 -13.26
N PHE A 196 10.43 4.11 -12.15
CA PHE A 196 10.30 5.52 -11.86
C PHE A 196 11.63 6.14 -11.45
N GLY A 197 11.73 7.43 -11.59
CA GLY A 197 12.87 8.23 -11.15
C GLY A 197 12.45 9.68 -11.01
N VAL A 198 13.40 10.51 -10.70
CA VAL A 198 13.20 11.95 -10.61
C VAL A 198 14.29 12.69 -11.39
N ARG A 199 13.95 13.87 -11.88
CA ARG A 199 14.93 14.81 -12.39
C ARG A 199 15.30 15.78 -11.29
N THR A 200 16.58 15.97 -11.05
CA THR A 200 17.09 16.94 -10.08
C THR A 200 17.09 18.35 -10.66
N LEU A 201 17.22 19.37 -9.82
CA LEU A 201 17.37 20.77 -10.27
C LEU A 201 18.60 21.00 -11.17
N SER A 202 19.61 20.13 -11.07
CA SER A 202 20.79 20.15 -11.93
C SER A 202 20.57 19.45 -13.29
N ASP A 203 19.32 19.15 -13.63
CA ASP A 203 18.89 18.45 -14.86
C ASP A 203 19.48 17.03 -15.02
N ILE A 204 19.81 16.39 -13.91
CA ILE A 204 20.34 15.03 -13.88
C ILE A 204 19.17 14.07 -13.59
N ASN A 205 19.06 13.04 -14.44
CA ASN A 205 18.11 11.96 -14.20
C ASN A 205 18.61 11.04 -13.08
N TYR A 206 17.77 10.81 -12.09
CA TYR A 206 18.05 9.95 -10.95
C TYR A 206 16.99 8.85 -10.88
N SER A 207 17.31 7.71 -11.49
CA SER A 207 16.38 6.58 -11.62
C SER A 207 16.29 5.75 -10.34
N ALA A 208 15.23 4.96 -10.21
CA ALA A 208 15.06 4.00 -9.13
C ALA A 208 16.24 3.03 -8.99
N LEU A 209 16.93 2.70 -10.08
CA LEU A 209 18.14 1.86 -10.06
C LEU A 209 19.30 2.48 -9.26
N SER A 210 19.30 3.80 -9.10
CA SER A 210 20.32 4.54 -8.35
C SER A 210 19.84 5.01 -6.97
N MET A 211 18.54 4.91 -6.71
CA MET A 211 17.93 5.32 -5.45
C MET A 211 18.12 4.29 -4.35
N GLY A 212 18.32 4.74 -3.12
CA GLY A 212 18.26 3.88 -1.94
C GLY A 212 16.84 3.44 -1.62
N ALA A 213 16.71 2.35 -0.86
CA ALA A 213 15.40 1.76 -0.50
C ALA A 213 14.42 2.76 0.14
N GLY A 214 14.92 3.72 0.93
CA GLY A 214 14.10 4.75 1.57
C GLY A 214 13.51 5.75 0.57
N GLU A 215 14.25 6.07 -0.49
CA GLU A 215 13.81 7.00 -1.53
C GLU A 215 12.79 6.39 -2.48
N GLN A 216 12.93 5.10 -2.78
CA GLN A 216 12.01 4.38 -3.67
C GLN A 216 10.63 4.11 -3.05
N ARG A 217 10.50 4.21 -1.73
CA ARG A 217 9.25 3.96 -1.00
C ARG A 217 8.30 5.15 -0.93
N LEU A 218 8.78 6.33 -1.25
CA LEU A 218 8.01 7.58 -1.24
C LEU A 218 7.41 7.89 -2.60
#